data_f5ddad6a0949839177246eddff93d177
#
_entry.id   f5ddad6a0949839177246eddff93d177
#
_cell.length_a   1.000
_cell.length_b   1.000
_cell.length_c   1.000
_cell.angle_alpha   90.00
_cell.angle_beta   90.00
_cell.angle_gamma   90.00
#
_symmetry.space_group_name_H-M   'P 1'
#
loop_
_entity.id
_entity.type
_entity.pdbx_description
1 polymer ?
#
loop_
_entity_poly.entity_id
_entity_poly.type
_entity_poly.pdbx_seq_one_letter_code
_entity_poly.pdbx_strand_id
1 'polypeptide(L)'
;SGLLKMRRLGIISDLPRLFGVQSEHADPVWRYYSKPKAERVYNPVTVRPSVAQAAMIGNPVSFPRVKALVDAYEVAGGEFGVVRVTEQAIMDATILANRHGHIVCTQGGECLAGLLKAREEGRVAAGEKAVLDSTAHALKFAGFQNMYFTDTFPPEYGVAPDASLANRPSLVVDAAEKARLSAEEFTRAAAKAVAERLELAGK
;
A
#
# COMPACT_ATOMS: atom_id res chain seq x y z
N SER A 1 12.42 8.30 17.72
CA SER A 1 13.54 8.53 18.65
C SER A 1 14.92 8.22 18.05
N GLY A 2 15.01 7.27 17.09
CA GLY A 2 16.26 6.96 16.38
C GLY A 2 16.84 8.18 15.65
N LEU A 3 16.04 8.83 14.82
CA LEU A 3 16.44 10.04 14.07
C LEU A 3 16.91 11.17 14.98
N LEU A 4 16.23 11.40 16.12
CA LEU A 4 16.68 12.37 17.12
C LEU A 4 18.03 12.02 17.74
N LYS A 5 18.32 10.72 17.95
CA LYS A 5 19.65 10.26 18.39
C LYS A 5 20.70 10.48 17.31
N MET A 6 20.40 10.12 16.06
CA MET A 6 21.34 10.31 14.94
C MET A 6 21.70 11.78 14.77
N ARG A 7 20.73 12.70 14.86
CA ARG A 7 21.00 14.14 14.81
C ARG A 7 21.86 14.61 15.98
N ARG A 8 21.55 14.17 17.20
CA ARG A 8 22.36 14.50 18.39
C ARG A 8 23.79 13.99 18.31
N LEU A 9 24.02 12.88 17.65
CA LEU A 9 25.34 12.28 17.42
C LEU A 9 26.05 12.86 16.19
N GLY A 10 25.44 13.81 15.47
CA GLY A 10 26.02 14.39 14.26
C GLY A 10 26.06 13.44 13.05
N ILE A 11 25.32 12.31 13.09
CA ILE A 11 25.23 11.35 11.97
C ILE A 11 24.39 11.92 10.83
N ILE A 12 23.37 12.71 11.17
CA ILE A 12 22.55 13.48 10.22
C ILE A 12 22.51 14.93 10.66
N SER A 13 22.53 15.86 9.71
CA SER A 13 22.39 17.31 9.92
C SER A 13 20.93 17.71 10.10
N ASP A 14 20.06 17.13 9.29
CA ASP A 14 18.67 17.50 9.17
C ASP A 14 17.74 16.34 9.53
N LEU A 15 16.58 16.68 10.10
CA LEU A 15 15.54 15.70 10.36
C LEU A 15 14.65 15.56 9.12
N PRO A 16 14.42 14.34 8.59
CA PRO A 16 13.50 14.14 7.51
C PRO A 16 12.06 14.43 7.95
N ARG A 17 11.20 14.84 7.02
CA ARG A 17 9.77 14.89 7.29
C ARG A 17 9.23 13.48 7.51
N LEU A 18 8.38 13.31 8.49
CA LEU A 18 7.73 12.05 8.80
C LEU A 18 6.25 12.10 8.45
N PHE A 19 5.76 11.05 7.80
CA PHE A 19 4.35 10.89 7.49
C PHE A 19 3.84 9.58 8.09
N GLY A 20 2.80 9.68 8.94
CA GLY A 20 1.96 8.54 9.27
C GLY A 20 0.89 8.36 8.20
N VAL A 21 0.57 7.14 7.85
CA VAL A 21 -0.53 6.84 6.92
C VAL A 21 -1.56 6.00 7.65
N GLN A 22 -2.83 6.29 7.45
CA GLN A 22 -3.94 5.50 7.97
C GLN A 22 -5.03 5.30 6.92
N SER A 23 -5.60 4.08 6.91
CA SER A 23 -6.85 3.80 6.23
C SER A 23 -7.98 4.66 6.79
N GLU A 24 -8.89 5.12 5.95
CA GLU A 24 -10.11 5.82 6.38
C GLU A 24 -11.06 4.94 7.22
N HIS A 25 -10.83 3.63 7.25
CA HIS A 25 -11.56 2.67 8.06
C HIS A 25 -11.02 2.55 9.50
N ALA A 26 -9.82 3.13 9.78
CA ALA A 26 -9.18 3.12 11.10
C ALA A 26 -8.24 4.34 11.25
N ASP A 27 -8.79 5.55 11.36
CA ASP A 27 -8.09 6.82 11.20
C ASP A 27 -7.98 7.72 12.47
N PRO A 28 -7.88 7.20 13.71
CA PRO A 28 -7.91 8.04 14.91
C PRO A 28 -6.76 9.04 15.00
N VAL A 29 -5.56 8.66 14.51
CA VAL A 29 -4.37 9.52 14.54
C VAL A 29 -4.48 10.61 13.49
N TRP A 30 -4.99 10.29 12.29
CA TRP A 30 -5.27 11.30 11.28
C TRP A 30 -6.28 12.34 11.77
N ARG A 31 -7.39 11.92 12.40
CA ARG A 31 -8.39 12.84 12.98
C ARG A 31 -7.80 13.77 14.01
N TYR A 32 -6.82 13.31 14.78
CA TYR A 32 -6.13 14.14 15.75
C TYR A 32 -5.21 15.15 15.07
N TYR A 33 -4.33 14.72 14.15
CA TYR A 33 -3.32 15.58 13.54
C TYR A 33 -3.85 16.45 12.39
N SER A 34 -5.02 16.16 11.83
CA SER A 34 -5.68 17.00 10.81
C SER A 34 -6.23 18.33 11.36
N LYS A 35 -6.33 18.43 12.69
CA LYS A 35 -6.82 19.65 13.35
C LYS A 35 -5.66 20.58 13.73
N PRO A 36 -5.93 21.91 13.81
CA PRO A 36 -5.00 22.86 14.42
C PRO A 36 -4.58 22.41 15.84
N LYS A 37 -3.35 22.65 16.22
CA LYS A 37 -2.76 22.13 17.47
C LYS A 37 -3.59 22.42 18.71
N ALA A 38 -4.19 23.61 18.78
CA ALA A 38 -5.04 24.04 19.90
C ALA A 38 -6.38 23.30 20.00
N GLU A 39 -6.84 22.69 18.88
CA GLU A 39 -8.14 22.00 18.79
C GLU A 39 -8.01 20.48 18.84
N ARG A 40 -6.79 19.97 19.01
CA ARG A 40 -6.52 18.54 18.98
C ARG A 40 -7.05 17.85 20.23
N VAL A 41 -8.11 17.09 20.05
CA VAL A 41 -8.65 16.17 21.08
C VAL A 41 -8.61 14.77 20.51
N TYR A 42 -7.95 13.85 21.21
CA TYR A 42 -7.90 12.46 20.80
C TYR A 42 -9.20 11.74 21.16
N ASN A 43 -9.81 11.14 20.15
CA ASN A 43 -10.96 10.28 20.31
C ASN A 43 -10.72 8.95 19.56
N PRO A 44 -10.98 7.81 20.19
CA PRO A 44 -11.02 6.54 19.49
C PRO A 44 -12.07 6.52 18.38
N VAL A 45 -11.89 5.65 17.41
CA VAL A 45 -12.85 5.43 16.32
C VAL A 45 -13.33 3.97 16.32
N THR A 46 -14.57 3.76 15.90
CA THR A 46 -15.05 2.42 15.56
C THR A 46 -14.45 2.04 14.21
N VAL A 47 -13.70 0.94 14.17
CA VAL A 47 -13.07 0.46 12.93
C VAL A 47 -14.10 -0.19 12.01
N ARG A 48 -13.85 -0.10 10.70
CA ARG A 48 -14.53 -0.88 9.67
C ARG A 48 -13.55 -1.88 9.08
N PRO A 49 -14.01 -2.93 8.38
CA PRO A 49 -13.12 -3.87 7.69
C PRO A 49 -12.13 -3.13 6.78
N SER A 50 -10.84 -3.45 6.93
CA SER A 50 -9.77 -2.80 6.18
C SER A 50 -8.84 -3.84 5.56
N VAL A 51 -8.35 -3.58 4.36
CA VAL A 51 -7.30 -4.38 3.73
C VAL A 51 -5.96 -4.21 4.47
N ALA A 52 -5.75 -3.09 5.14
CA ALA A 52 -4.59 -2.85 6.02
C ALA A 52 -4.81 -3.47 7.42
N GLN A 53 -5.11 -4.77 7.48
CA GLN A 53 -5.58 -5.47 8.69
C GLN A 53 -4.70 -5.26 9.93
N ALA A 54 -3.38 -5.27 9.78
CA ALA A 54 -2.49 -5.07 10.92
C ALA A 54 -2.50 -3.63 11.47
N ALA A 55 -2.97 -2.66 10.67
CA ALA A 55 -3.13 -1.26 11.04
C ALA A 55 -4.58 -0.90 11.44
N MET A 56 -5.52 -1.86 11.38
CA MET A 56 -6.93 -1.67 11.72
C MET A 56 -7.14 -1.53 13.23
N ILE A 57 -6.66 -0.43 13.80
CA ILE A 57 -6.67 -0.17 15.24
C ILE A 57 -7.38 1.16 15.51
N GLY A 58 -8.59 1.08 16.07
CA GLY A 58 -9.43 2.27 16.38
C GLY A 58 -9.01 3.03 17.64
N ASN A 59 -8.27 2.37 18.53
CA ASN A 59 -7.74 2.98 19.76
C ASN A 59 -6.32 2.48 20.05
N PRO A 60 -5.30 3.00 19.36
CA PRO A 60 -3.92 2.57 19.54
C PRO A 60 -3.41 2.93 20.93
N VAL A 61 -3.11 1.92 21.73
CA VAL A 61 -2.55 2.07 23.10
C VAL A 61 -1.22 2.82 23.11
N SER A 62 -0.48 2.82 21.98
CA SER A 62 0.78 3.53 21.81
C SER A 62 0.61 5.02 21.49
N PHE A 63 -0.62 5.53 21.27
CA PHE A 63 -0.85 6.91 20.86
C PHE A 63 -0.19 7.96 21.78
N PRO A 64 -0.27 7.86 23.13
CA PRO A 64 0.40 8.83 24.03
C PRO A 64 1.92 8.87 23.80
N ARG A 65 2.55 7.70 23.55
CA ARG A 65 3.99 7.61 23.25
C ARG A 65 4.32 8.21 21.87
N VAL A 66 3.48 7.94 20.87
CA VAL A 66 3.63 8.53 19.53
C VAL A 66 3.55 10.04 19.63
N LYS A 67 2.52 10.57 20.30
CA LYS A 67 2.35 12.01 20.51
C LYS A 67 3.58 12.65 21.18
N ALA A 68 4.06 12.09 22.26
CA ALA A 68 5.23 12.60 22.97
C ALA A 68 6.50 12.61 22.08
N LEU A 69 6.66 11.58 21.22
CA LEU A 69 7.77 11.53 20.26
C LEU A 69 7.61 12.56 19.14
N VAL A 70 6.41 12.78 18.65
CA VAL A 70 6.11 13.81 17.64
C VAL A 70 6.36 15.20 18.23
N ASP A 71 5.87 15.49 19.42
CA ASP A 71 6.11 16.77 20.10
C ASP A 71 7.63 17.04 20.25
N ALA A 72 8.39 16.05 20.68
CA ALA A 72 9.85 16.15 20.78
C ALA A 72 10.55 16.32 19.41
N TYR A 73 9.98 15.73 18.36
CA TYR A 73 10.48 15.83 16.99
C TYR A 73 10.26 17.23 16.43
N GLU A 74 9.07 17.78 16.62
CA GLU A 74 8.71 19.15 16.22
C GLU A 74 9.56 20.20 16.97
N VAL A 75 9.75 20.03 18.29
CA VAL A 75 10.64 20.91 19.09
C VAL A 75 12.07 20.89 18.56
N ALA A 76 12.52 19.76 18.04
CA ALA A 76 13.84 19.64 17.42
C ALA A 76 13.90 20.17 15.97
N GLY A 77 12.83 20.78 15.45
CA GLY A 77 12.75 21.31 14.09
C GLY A 77 12.40 20.27 13.02
N GLY A 78 11.94 19.09 13.41
CA GLY A 78 11.40 18.11 12.49
C GLY A 78 9.92 18.37 12.17
N GLU A 79 9.43 17.79 11.08
CA GLU A 79 8.03 17.90 10.66
C GLU A 79 7.35 16.53 10.71
N PHE A 80 6.11 16.50 11.20
CA PHE A 80 5.26 15.33 11.21
C PHE A 80 3.90 15.63 10.62
N GLY A 81 3.43 14.73 9.77
CA GLY A 81 2.09 14.80 9.21
C GLY A 81 1.42 13.43 9.14
N VAL A 82 0.10 13.42 8.96
CA VAL A 82 -0.65 12.20 8.73
C VAL A 82 -1.44 12.32 7.44
N VAL A 83 -1.49 11.24 6.68
CA VAL A 83 -2.26 11.11 5.44
C VAL A 83 -3.33 10.03 5.66
N ARG A 84 -4.53 10.28 5.16
CA ARG A 84 -5.62 9.31 5.16
C ARG A 84 -5.86 8.83 3.74
N VAL A 85 -5.95 7.51 3.56
CA VAL A 85 -6.13 6.86 2.27
C VAL A 85 -7.36 5.95 2.29
N THR A 86 -7.96 5.73 1.12
CA THR A 86 -9.07 4.80 0.95
C THR A 86 -8.58 3.37 0.82
N GLU A 87 -9.44 2.40 1.08
CA GLU A 87 -9.16 0.98 0.87
C GLU A 87 -8.82 0.69 -0.60
N GLN A 88 -9.51 1.36 -1.54
CA GLN A 88 -9.20 1.30 -2.96
C GLN A 88 -7.76 1.72 -3.25
N ALA A 89 -7.35 2.90 -2.75
CA ALA A 89 -5.99 3.40 -2.96
C ALA A 89 -4.92 2.46 -2.38
N ILE A 90 -5.20 1.82 -1.24
CA ILE A 90 -4.29 0.84 -0.63
C ILE A 90 -4.13 -0.37 -1.55
N MET A 91 -5.22 -0.92 -2.07
CA MET A 91 -5.17 -2.09 -2.96
C MET A 91 -4.48 -1.75 -4.28
N ASP A 92 -4.84 -0.64 -4.92
CA ASP A 92 -4.23 -0.20 -6.18
C ASP A 92 -2.72 0.01 -6.01
N ALA A 93 -2.30 0.67 -4.94
CA ALA A 93 -0.89 0.86 -4.62
C ALA A 93 -0.15 -0.47 -4.32
N THR A 94 -0.82 -1.41 -3.64
CA THR A 94 -0.26 -2.75 -3.40
C THR A 94 0.00 -3.49 -4.71
N ILE A 95 -0.98 -3.50 -5.61
CA ILE A 95 -0.86 -4.15 -6.93
C ILE A 95 0.18 -3.44 -7.79
N LEU A 96 0.19 -2.11 -7.79
CA LEU A 96 1.18 -1.30 -8.51
C LEU A 96 2.61 -1.62 -8.04
N ALA A 97 2.85 -1.63 -6.73
CA ALA A 97 4.15 -1.97 -6.16
C ALA A 97 4.60 -3.39 -6.59
N ASN A 98 3.70 -4.37 -6.50
CA ASN A 98 3.98 -5.75 -6.87
C ASN A 98 4.32 -5.89 -8.36
N ARG A 99 3.66 -5.15 -9.25
CA ARG A 99 3.98 -5.12 -10.70
C ARG A 99 5.38 -4.57 -10.98
N HIS A 100 5.89 -3.73 -10.10
CA HIS A 100 7.25 -3.19 -10.19
C HIS A 100 8.29 -3.99 -9.40
N GLY A 101 7.95 -5.21 -8.95
CA GLY A 101 8.86 -6.11 -8.25
C GLY A 101 8.99 -5.88 -6.76
N HIS A 102 8.21 -4.96 -6.19
CA HIS A 102 8.16 -4.71 -4.75
C HIS A 102 7.02 -5.53 -4.14
N ILE A 103 7.31 -6.76 -3.71
CA ILE A 103 6.32 -7.73 -3.24
C ILE A 103 5.86 -7.36 -1.82
N VAL A 104 5.11 -6.28 -1.70
CA VAL A 104 4.66 -5.70 -0.43
C VAL A 104 3.31 -6.27 0.01
N CYS A 105 3.10 -6.35 1.33
CA CYS A 105 1.78 -6.56 1.91
C CYS A 105 0.90 -5.30 1.79
N THR A 106 -0.36 -5.41 2.19
CA THR A 106 -1.32 -4.29 2.14
C THR A 106 -0.89 -3.09 2.99
N GLN A 107 -0.14 -3.28 4.10
CA GLN A 107 0.42 -2.17 4.88
C GLN A 107 1.56 -1.46 4.12
N GLY A 108 2.36 -2.19 3.34
CA GLY A 108 3.33 -1.57 2.42
C GLY A 108 2.62 -0.81 1.29
N GLY A 109 1.51 -1.34 0.78
CA GLY A 109 0.60 -0.65 -0.14
C GLY A 109 0.00 0.62 0.48
N GLU A 110 -0.41 0.58 1.75
CA GLU A 110 -0.88 1.73 2.50
C GLU A 110 0.17 2.85 2.54
N CYS A 111 1.44 2.51 2.81
CA CYS A 111 2.54 3.48 2.78
C CYS A 111 2.73 4.10 1.40
N LEU A 112 2.66 3.32 0.32
CA LEU A 112 2.76 3.84 -1.05
C LEU A 112 1.54 4.70 -1.41
N ALA A 113 0.33 4.28 -1.07
CA ALA A 113 -0.88 5.09 -1.25
C ALA A 113 -0.76 6.44 -0.53
N GLY A 114 -0.23 6.44 0.69
CA GLY A 114 0.04 7.67 1.45
C GLY A 114 1.04 8.59 0.78
N LEU A 115 2.11 8.07 0.19
CA LEU A 115 3.07 8.86 -0.59
C LEU A 115 2.41 9.47 -1.82
N LEU A 116 1.65 8.69 -2.59
CA LEU A 116 0.96 9.16 -3.78
C LEU A 116 -0.03 10.27 -3.42
N LYS A 117 -0.79 10.09 -2.35
CA LYS A 117 -1.74 11.09 -1.84
C LYS A 117 -1.04 12.36 -1.34
N ALA A 118 0.07 12.23 -0.60
CA ALA A 118 0.86 13.36 -0.14
C ALA A 118 1.46 14.18 -1.31
N ARG A 119 1.80 13.52 -2.42
CA ARG A 119 2.24 14.20 -3.65
C ARG A 119 1.09 14.92 -4.35
N GLU A 120 -0.07 14.28 -4.46
CA GLU A 120 -1.28 14.90 -5.00
C GLU A 120 -1.67 16.16 -4.21
N GLU A 121 -1.53 16.13 -2.89
CA GLU A 121 -1.77 17.26 -1.98
C GLU A 121 -0.65 18.32 -1.99
N GLY A 122 0.40 18.14 -2.81
CA GLY A 122 1.55 19.06 -2.86
C GLY A 122 2.45 19.06 -1.62
N ARG A 123 2.27 18.07 -0.73
CA ARG A 123 3.06 17.93 0.51
C ARG A 123 4.42 17.27 0.27
N VAL A 124 4.59 16.56 -0.83
CA VAL A 124 5.84 15.94 -1.26
C VAL A 124 6.10 16.31 -2.71
N ALA A 125 7.21 16.98 -2.98
CA ALA A 125 7.57 17.43 -4.32
C ALA A 125 8.13 16.28 -5.19
N ALA A 126 8.08 16.45 -6.52
CA ALA A 126 8.48 15.41 -7.48
C ALA A 126 9.95 14.97 -7.35
N GLY A 127 10.85 15.86 -6.93
CA GLY A 127 12.30 15.56 -6.80
C GLY A 127 12.70 15.00 -5.43
N GLU A 128 11.78 14.90 -4.48
CA GLU A 128 12.09 14.43 -3.14
C GLU A 128 12.22 12.91 -3.07
N LYS A 129 13.17 12.44 -2.27
CA LYS A 129 13.35 11.02 -1.97
C LYS A 129 12.46 10.65 -0.79
N ALA A 130 11.66 9.59 -0.95
CA ALA A 130 10.85 9.01 0.10
C ALA A 130 11.36 7.62 0.48
N VAL A 131 11.34 7.32 1.77
CA VAL A 131 11.55 5.97 2.29
C VAL A 131 10.20 5.44 2.77
N LEU A 132 9.75 4.31 2.23
CA LEU A 132 8.51 3.67 2.60
C LEU A 132 8.80 2.46 3.49
N ASP A 133 8.04 2.31 4.57
CA ASP A 133 8.11 1.13 5.42
C ASP A 133 7.33 -0.04 4.79
N SER A 134 8.06 -0.99 4.23
CA SER A 134 7.50 -2.23 3.68
C SER A 134 7.57 -3.34 4.72
N THR A 135 6.59 -3.40 5.62
CA THR A 135 6.63 -4.18 6.85
C THR A 135 6.60 -5.69 6.66
N ALA A 136 5.92 -6.18 5.61
CA ALA A 136 5.77 -7.61 5.38
C ALA A 136 5.62 -7.95 3.88
N HIS A 137 5.74 -9.23 3.57
CA HIS A 137 5.59 -9.78 2.22
C HIS A 137 4.11 -9.97 1.84
N ALA A 138 3.78 -9.84 0.56
CA ALA A 138 2.42 -10.00 0.02
C ALA A 138 1.76 -11.34 0.39
N LEU A 139 2.52 -12.41 0.52
CA LEU A 139 1.99 -13.74 0.89
C LEU A 139 1.25 -13.75 2.22
N LYS A 140 1.55 -12.82 3.14
CA LYS A 140 0.86 -12.74 4.43
C LYS A 140 -0.63 -12.40 4.26
N PHE A 141 -0.98 -11.67 3.21
CA PHE A 141 -2.34 -11.21 2.92
C PHE A 141 -2.75 -11.53 1.48
N ALA A 142 -2.29 -12.66 0.93
CA ALA A 142 -2.53 -13.06 -0.45
C ALA A 142 -4.03 -13.17 -0.81
N GLY A 143 -4.91 -13.40 0.19
CA GLY A 143 -6.35 -13.44 -0.01
C GLY A 143 -6.92 -12.13 -0.59
N PHE A 144 -6.41 -10.97 -0.22
CA PHE A 144 -6.85 -9.68 -0.75
C PHE A 144 -6.47 -9.51 -2.23
N GLN A 145 -5.29 -9.96 -2.64
CA GLN A 145 -4.91 -9.96 -4.05
C GLN A 145 -5.81 -10.87 -4.87
N ASN A 146 -6.14 -12.06 -4.34
CA ASN A 146 -7.07 -12.95 -5.01
C ASN A 146 -8.45 -12.29 -5.16
N MET A 147 -9.00 -11.68 -4.11
CA MET A 147 -10.28 -10.96 -4.17
C MET A 147 -10.23 -9.83 -5.22
N TYR A 148 -9.11 -9.08 -5.29
CA TYR A 148 -8.93 -8.03 -6.29
C TYR A 148 -8.93 -8.59 -7.72
N PHE A 149 -8.20 -9.69 -7.96
CA PHE A 149 -8.12 -10.28 -9.30
C PHE A 149 -9.39 -11.01 -9.73
N THR A 150 -10.18 -11.49 -8.79
CA THR A 150 -11.44 -12.21 -9.06
C THR A 150 -12.69 -11.34 -8.94
N ASP A 151 -12.54 -10.07 -8.54
CA ASP A 151 -13.64 -9.12 -8.28
C ASP A 151 -14.65 -9.65 -7.24
N THR A 152 -14.12 -10.11 -6.12
CA THR A 152 -14.91 -10.74 -5.05
C THR A 152 -14.76 -10.04 -3.69
N PHE A 153 -14.34 -8.76 -3.68
CA PHE A 153 -14.32 -8.00 -2.44
C PHE A 153 -15.73 -7.82 -1.88
N PRO A 154 -15.93 -8.07 -0.58
CA PRO A 154 -17.15 -7.68 0.09
C PRO A 154 -17.39 -6.17 -0.02
N PRO A 155 -18.66 -5.72 -0.21
CA PRO A 155 -18.98 -4.29 -0.43
C PRO A 155 -18.47 -3.34 0.66
N GLU A 156 -18.35 -3.82 1.90
CA GLU A 156 -17.88 -3.02 3.02
C GLU A 156 -16.44 -2.55 2.92
N TYR A 157 -15.61 -3.16 2.06
CA TYR A 157 -14.26 -2.69 1.76
C TYR A 157 -14.25 -1.51 0.78
N GLY A 158 -15.29 -1.38 -0.05
CA GLY A 158 -15.33 -0.32 -1.07
C GLY A 158 -14.22 -0.44 -2.12
N VAL A 159 -13.77 -1.67 -2.41
CA VAL A 159 -12.71 -1.96 -3.38
C VAL A 159 -13.30 -2.57 -4.64
N ALA A 160 -13.00 -1.98 -5.78
CA ALA A 160 -13.29 -2.51 -7.10
C ALA A 160 -11.99 -2.68 -7.89
N PRO A 161 -11.81 -3.76 -8.66
CA PRO A 161 -10.59 -3.97 -9.44
C PRO A 161 -10.42 -2.90 -10.53
N ASP A 162 -9.24 -2.31 -10.62
CA ASP A 162 -8.82 -1.57 -11.81
C ASP A 162 -8.28 -2.56 -12.85
N ALA A 163 -8.94 -2.66 -13.97
CA ALA A 163 -8.57 -3.57 -15.05
C ALA A 163 -7.14 -3.32 -15.57
N SER A 164 -6.64 -2.07 -15.51
CA SER A 164 -5.30 -1.71 -15.93
C SER A 164 -4.21 -2.25 -14.99
N LEU A 165 -4.56 -2.46 -13.72
CA LEU A 165 -3.67 -2.99 -12.69
C LEU A 165 -3.82 -4.50 -12.51
N ALA A 166 -4.99 -5.06 -12.83
CA ALA A 166 -5.27 -6.48 -12.64
C ALA A 166 -4.35 -7.35 -13.52
N ASN A 167 -3.63 -8.26 -12.86
CA ASN A 167 -2.77 -9.23 -13.52
C ASN A 167 -3.41 -10.62 -13.39
N ARG A 168 -4.39 -10.90 -14.24
CA ARG A 168 -5.07 -12.19 -14.25
C ARG A 168 -4.28 -13.20 -15.09
N PRO A 169 -4.11 -14.46 -14.62
CA PRO A 169 -3.56 -15.50 -15.46
C PRO A 169 -4.46 -15.68 -16.71
N SER A 170 -3.80 -15.77 -17.86
CA SER A 170 -4.49 -16.02 -19.12
C SER A 170 -4.39 -17.49 -19.48
N LEU A 171 -5.53 -18.10 -19.76
CA LEU A 171 -5.55 -19.45 -20.32
C LEU A 171 -5.11 -19.37 -21.79
N VAL A 172 -4.05 -20.07 -22.14
CA VAL A 172 -3.55 -20.12 -23.54
C VAL A 172 -4.09 -21.30 -24.32
N VAL A 173 -4.36 -22.41 -23.63
CA VAL A 173 -5.05 -23.60 -24.15
C VAL A 173 -6.06 -24.05 -23.12
N ASP A 174 -7.33 -24.20 -23.47
CA ASP A 174 -8.33 -24.63 -22.50
C ASP A 174 -8.25 -26.13 -22.17
N ALA A 175 -8.94 -26.54 -21.10
CA ALA A 175 -8.88 -27.92 -20.62
C ALA A 175 -9.49 -28.93 -21.61
N ALA A 176 -10.53 -28.52 -22.36
CA ALA A 176 -11.19 -29.38 -23.34
C ALA A 176 -10.31 -29.56 -24.58
N GLU A 177 -9.65 -28.50 -25.02
CA GLU A 177 -8.67 -28.55 -26.11
C GLU A 177 -7.48 -29.41 -25.70
N LYS A 178 -6.91 -29.18 -24.51
CA LYS A 178 -5.80 -29.98 -23.96
C LYS A 178 -6.13 -31.48 -23.94
N ALA A 179 -7.35 -31.86 -23.57
CA ALA A 179 -7.76 -33.27 -23.50
C ALA A 179 -7.79 -33.98 -24.87
N ARG A 180 -7.82 -33.22 -25.97
CA ARG A 180 -7.87 -33.75 -27.36
C ARG A 180 -6.51 -33.79 -28.03
N LEU A 181 -5.49 -33.16 -27.45
CA LEU A 181 -4.16 -33.03 -28.01
C LEU A 181 -3.22 -34.08 -27.41
N SER A 182 -2.32 -34.60 -28.23
CA SER A 182 -1.14 -35.29 -27.74
C SER A 182 -0.21 -34.31 -27.00
N ALA A 183 0.75 -34.82 -26.23
CA ALA A 183 1.71 -33.99 -25.51
C ALA A 183 2.50 -33.04 -26.45
N GLU A 184 2.85 -33.52 -27.62
CA GLU A 184 3.59 -32.74 -28.63
C GLU A 184 2.73 -31.64 -29.26
N GLU A 185 1.48 -31.98 -29.63
CA GLU A 185 0.51 -31.00 -30.17
C GLU A 185 0.18 -29.94 -29.12
N PHE A 186 -0.04 -30.33 -27.86
CA PHE A 186 -0.26 -29.39 -26.77
C PHE A 186 0.92 -28.43 -26.59
N THR A 187 2.15 -28.94 -26.62
CA THR A 187 3.35 -28.11 -26.50
C THR A 187 3.42 -27.10 -27.64
N ARG A 188 3.15 -27.51 -28.88
CA ARG A 188 3.12 -26.61 -30.03
C ARG A 188 2.00 -25.55 -29.96
N ALA A 189 0.82 -25.96 -29.57
CA ALA A 189 -0.35 -25.07 -29.42
C ALA A 189 -0.10 -24.03 -28.34
N ALA A 190 0.42 -24.46 -27.17
CA ALA A 190 0.76 -23.57 -26.07
C ALA A 190 1.88 -22.59 -26.44
N ALA A 191 2.94 -23.08 -27.08
CA ALA A 191 4.05 -22.21 -27.53
C ALA A 191 3.56 -21.16 -28.55
N LYS A 192 2.74 -21.55 -29.50
CA LYS A 192 2.14 -20.62 -30.48
C LYS A 192 1.26 -19.57 -29.81
N ALA A 193 0.35 -19.98 -28.92
CA ALA A 193 -0.53 -19.07 -28.22
C ALA A 193 0.23 -18.08 -27.28
N VAL A 194 1.31 -18.53 -26.65
CA VAL A 194 2.21 -17.67 -25.86
C VAL A 194 2.93 -16.68 -26.77
N ALA A 195 3.49 -17.13 -27.92
CA ALA A 195 4.19 -16.25 -28.85
C ALA A 195 3.26 -15.17 -29.44
N GLU A 196 2.03 -15.53 -29.77
CA GLU A 196 1.01 -14.57 -30.25
C GLU A 196 0.68 -13.51 -29.19
N ARG A 197 0.49 -13.93 -27.94
CA ARG A 197 0.20 -12.99 -26.82
C ARG A 197 1.36 -12.06 -26.49
N LEU A 198 2.58 -12.50 -26.68
CA LEU A 198 3.80 -11.71 -26.46
C LEU A 198 4.22 -10.93 -27.70
N GLU A 199 3.39 -10.95 -28.78
CA GLU A 199 3.70 -10.29 -30.06
C GLU A 199 5.04 -10.74 -30.65
N LEU A 200 5.46 -11.99 -30.38
CA LEU A 200 6.69 -12.57 -30.91
C LEU A 200 6.49 -13.28 -32.24
N ALA A 201 5.24 -13.48 -32.66
CA ALA A 201 4.90 -14.11 -33.94
C ALA A 201 5.21 -13.12 -35.08
N GLY A 202 6.36 -13.28 -35.73
CA GLY A 202 6.74 -12.49 -36.90
C GLY A 202 8.06 -11.73 -36.79
N LYS A 203 8.85 -12.03 -35.77
CA LYS A 203 10.25 -11.57 -35.67
C LYS A 203 11.24 -12.65 -36.04
#